data_e46a24c1fa99d18bbfcc2ea0927a3b50
#
_entry.id   e46a24c1fa99d18bbfcc2ea0927a3b50
#
_cell.length_a   1.000
_cell.length_b   1.000
_cell.length_c   1.000
_cell.angle_alpha   90.00
_cell.angle_beta   90.00
_cell.angle_gamma   90.00
#
_symmetry.space_group_name_H-M   'P 1'
#
loop_
_entity.id
_entity.type
_entity.pdbx_description
1 polymer ?
#
loop_
_entity_poly.entity_id
_entity_poly.type
_entity_poly.pdbx_seq_one_letter_code
_entity_poly.pdbx_strand_id
1 'polypeptide(L)'
;MENKSGGIGVLVADKQPLTAAGFSYFLSREADFEIKGEVRNREDFADLLARHKPELVVADYNEPEYLTMEDLAEVRDHSPATNILIISADNDKPRILEVLKLPGVCGYLTKSCSREEILMAVRSTSKGERFYCHKVLDILMEKSFGPAEADCDPTLLTTRETEILKLIATGKSTQQIARALHVSPHTIHSHRKSIIRKLNIKSPTEFVIQAMTLGILSPEIKIG
;
A
#
# COMPACT_ATOMS: atom_id res chain seq x y z
N MET A 1 34.05 13.67 -3.29
CA MET A 1 32.94 12.99 -2.59
C MET A 1 32.17 14.08 -1.87
N GLU A 2 31.20 14.69 -2.55
CA GLU A 2 30.36 15.73 -1.96
C GLU A 2 29.29 15.08 -1.09
N ASN A 3 29.36 15.37 0.18
CA ASN A 3 28.41 14.99 1.20
C ASN A 3 27.13 15.82 0.95
N LYS A 4 26.17 15.33 0.16
CA LYS A 4 24.83 15.93 0.06
C LYS A 4 24.10 15.71 1.38
N SER A 5 24.30 16.61 2.32
CA SER A 5 23.49 16.75 3.54
C SER A 5 22.18 17.48 3.24
N GLY A 6 21.45 17.01 2.25
CA GLY A 6 20.10 17.49 1.95
C GLY A 6 19.13 16.33 2.15
N GLY A 7 18.01 16.56 2.88
CA GLY A 7 16.95 15.56 2.99
C GLY A 7 16.34 15.22 1.62
N ILE A 8 15.62 14.12 1.53
CA ILE A 8 14.86 13.71 0.34
C ILE A 8 13.82 14.80 0.04
N GLY A 9 13.94 15.46 -1.11
CA GLY A 9 13.01 16.50 -1.55
C GLY A 9 11.69 15.91 -2.00
N VAL A 10 10.61 16.27 -1.33
CA VAL A 10 9.26 15.76 -1.62
C VAL A 10 8.34 16.90 -2.02
N LEU A 11 7.63 16.71 -3.13
CA LEU A 11 6.53 17.56 -3.57
C LEU A 11 5.20 16.87 -3.23
N VAL A 12 4.28 17.58 -2.60
CA VAL A 12 2.97 17.03 -2.21
C VAL A 12 1.89 17.57 -3.14
N ALA A 13 1.16 16.69 -3.80
CA ALA A 13 0.11 16.99 -4.76
C ALA A 13 -1.21 16.28 -4.39
N ASP A 14 -1.96 16.87 -3.47
CA ASP A 14 -3.28 16.39 -3.03
C ASP A 14 -4.26 17.57 -2.93
N LYS A 15 -5.40 17.48 -3.64
CA LYS A 15 -6.43 18.55 -3.64
C LYS A 15 -7.10 18.71 -2.26
N GLN A 16 -7.10 17.67 -1.45
CA GLN A 16 -7.72 17.70 -0.12
C GLN A 16 -6.79 18.39 0.89
N PRO A 17 -7.09 19.60 1.36
CA PRO A 17 -6.16 20.38 2.19
C PRO A 17 -5.74 19.67 3.47
N LEU A 18 -6.66 18.91 4.09
CA LEU A 18 -6.39 18.18 5.31
C LEU A 18 -5.41 17.02 5.07
N THR A 19 -5.52 16.36 3.91
CA THR A 19 -4.62 15.27 3.52
C THR A 19 -3.25 15.81 3.18
N ALA A 20 -3.16 16.87 2.38
CA ALA A 20 -1.90 17.54 2.04
C ALA A 20 -1.16 18.01 3.31
N ALA A 21 -1.87 18.73 4.20
CA ALA A 21 -1.31 19.18 5.46
C ALA A 21 -0.86 18.00 6.36
N GLY A 22 -1.61 16.90 6.36
CA GLY A 22 -1.27 15.68 7.10
C GLY A 22 0.03 15.05 6.60
N PHE A 23 0.22 14.93 5.29
CA PHE A 23 1.46 14.43 4.69
C PHE A 23 2.63 15.36 4.97
N SER A 24 2.46 16.66 4.76
CA SER A 24 3.48 17.66 5.08
C SER A 24 3.89 17.60 6.55
N TYR A 25 2.92 17.46 7.46
CA TYR A 25 3.20 17.29 8.88
C TYR A 25 3.98 16.01 9.18
N PHE A 26 3.57 14.87 8.63
CA PHE A 26 4.27 13.60 8.87
C PHE A 26 5.71 13.65 8.39
N LEU A 27 5.93 14.17 7.19
CA LEU A 27 7.26 14.23 6.58
C LEU A 27 8.15 15.27 7.26
N SER A 28 7.63 16.43 7.65
CA SER A 28 8.41 17.47 8.34
C SER A 28 8.90 17.06 9.74
N ARG A 29 8.35 15.99 10.33
CA ARG A 29 8.79 15.44 11.62
C ARG A 29 9.97 14.47 11.49
N GLU A 30 10.35 14.12 10.28
CA GLU A 30 11.45 13.23 9.98
C GLU A 30 12.63 14.06 9.40
N ALA A 31 13.82 13.87 9.94
CA ALA A 31 14.99 14.65 9.55
C ALA A 31 15.52 14.34 8.13
N ASP A 32 15.10 13.23 7.55
CA ASP A 32 15.50 12.74 6.23
C ASP A 32 14.62 13.26 5.08
N PHE A 33 13.58 14.06 5.35
CA PHE A 33 12.73 14.64 4.31
C PHE A 33 12.74 16.17 4.31
N GLU A 34 12.59 16.73 3.12
CA GLU A 34 12.41 18.17 2.89
C GLU A 34 11.20 18.39 1.98
N ILE A 35 10.16 19.07 2.47
CA ILE A 35 9.01 19.43 1.65
C ILE A 35 9.40 20.58 0.73
N LYS A 36 9.44 20.33 -0.58
CA LYS A 36 9.79 21.31 -1.61
C LYS A 36 8.61 22.21 -2.01
N GLY A 37 7.38 21.76 -1.70
CA GLY A 37 6.15 22.52 -1.93
C GLY A 37 4.91 21.66 -1.84
N GLU A 38 3.76 22.35 -1.80
CA GLU A 38 2.43 21.78 -1.93
C GLU A 38 1.81 22.33 -3.21
N VAL A 39 1.38 21.44 -4.10
CA VAL A 39 0.75 21.78 -5.38
C VAL A 39 -0.65 22.31 -5.14
N ARG A 40 -1.01 23.43 -5.76
CA ARG A 40 -2.34 24.06 -5.65
C ARG A 40 -3.23 23.78 -6.85
N ASN A 41 -2.62 23.67 -8.01
CA ASN A 41 -3.30 23.41 -9.28
C ASN A 41 -2.31 22.85 -10.31
N ARG A 42 -2.80 22.53 -11.50
CA ARG A 42 -2.03 21.91 -12.59
C ARG A 42 -0.84 22.77 -13.06
N GLU A 43 -1.01 24.08 -13.17
CA GLU A 43 0.06 24.99 -13.61
C GLU A 43 1.19 25.05 -12.57
N ASP A 44 0.81 25.12 -11.28
CA ASP A 44 1.72 25.13 -10.15
C ASP A 44 2.54 23.82 -10.08
N PHE A 45 1.94 22.68 -10.47
CA PHE A 45 2.61 21.38 -10.51
C PHE A 45 3.81 21.36 -11.46
N ALA A 46 3.62 21.80 -12.71
CA ALA A 46 4.70 21.85 -13.71
C ALA A 46 5.82 22.81 -13.27
N ASP A 47 5.44 24.01 -12.76
CA ASP A 47 6.39 25.02 -12.29
C ASP A 47 7.22 24.52 -11.10
N LEU A 48 6.60 23.88 -10.12
CA LEU A 48 7.29 23.35 -8.94
C LEU A 48 8.21 22.18 -9.30
N LEU A 49 7.79 21.30 -10.21
CA LEU A 49 8.64 20.22 -10.73
C LEU A 49 9.89 20.78 -11.42
N ALA A 50 9.72 21.74 -12.33
CA ALA A 50 10.84 22.33 -13.07
C ALA A 50 11.83 23.07 -12.14
N ARG A 51 11.29 23.79 -11.16
CA ARG A 51 12.06 24.61 -10.21
C ARG A 51 12.80 23.79 -9.18
N HIS A 52 12.15 22.80 -8.57
CA HIS A 52 12.69 22.10 -7.40
C HIS A 52 13.32 20.75 -7.72
N LYS A 53 12.94 20.12 -8.85
CA LYS A 53 13.42 18.78 -9.25
C LYS A 53 13.43 17.81 -8.09
N PRO A 54 12.26 17.57 -7.43
CA PRO A 54 12.20 16.75 -6.23
C PRO A 54 12.59 15.30 -6.52
N GLU A 55 13.11 14.58 -5.54
CA GLU A 55 13.35 13.15 -5.64
C GLU A 55 12.03 12.36 -5.71
N LEU A 56 10.98 12.89 -5.09
CA LEU A 56 9.67 12.22 -5.02
C LEU A 56 8.51 13.21 -5.15
N VAL A 57 7.51 12.82 -5.92
CA VAL A 57 6.16 13.39 -5.89
C VAL A 57 5.23 12.43 -5.16
N VAL A 58 4.55 12.90 -4.12
CA VAL A 58 3.42 12.20 -3.49
C VAL A 58 2.14 12.78 -4.07
N ALA A 59 1.36 11.99 -4.82
CA ALA A 59 0.23 12.48 -5.60
C ALA A 59 -1.07 11.69 -5.37
N ASP A 60 -2.19 12.41 -5.38
CA ASP A 60 -3.53 11.85 -5.62
C ASP A 60 -4.04 12.31 -6.99
N TYR A 61 -4.43 11.37 -7.84
CA TYR A 61 -4.94 11.61 -9.20
C TYR A 61 -6.47 11.50 -9.30
N ASN A 62 -7.16 11.31 -8.18
CA ASN A 62 -8.60 11.01 -8.17
C ASN A 62 -9.49 12.25 -8.44
N GLU A 63 -8.90 13.41 -8.61
CA GLU A 63 -9.58 14.69 -8.87
C GLU A 63 -9.15 15.26 -10.23
N PRO A 64 -9.86 14.95 -11.34
CA PRO A 64 -9.43 15.31 -12.71
C PRO A 64 -9.26 16.81 -12.96
N GLU A 65 -10.00 17.65 -12.22
CA GLU A 65 -9.87 19.12 -12.32
C GLU A 65 -8.58 19.66 -11.66
N TYR A 66 -7.93 18.82 -10.86
CA TYR A 66 -6.73 19.21 -10.11
C TYR A 66 -5.47 18.60 -10.72
N LEU A 67 -5.40 17.28 -10.87
CA LEU A 67 -4.27 16.55 -11.42
C LEU A 67 -4.79 15.29 -12.11
N THR A 68 -4.31 15.06 -13.34
CA THR A 68 -4.71 13.90 -14.14
C THR A 68 -3.58 12.87 -14.25
N MET A 69 -3.89 11.70 -14.82
CA MET A 69 -2.88 10.69 -15.13
C MET A 69 -1.90 11.19 -16.21
N GLU A 70 -2.35 12.01 -17.14
CA GLU A 70 -1.52 12.63 -18.18
C GLU A 70 -0.47 13.55 -17.56
N ASP A 71 -0.86 14.38 -16.57
CA ASP A 71 0.09 15.23 -15.84
C ASP A 71 1.16 14.41 -15.13
N LEU A 72 0.77 13.28 -14.56
CA LEU A 72 1.72 12.36 -13.92
C LEU A 72 2.64 11.66 -14.92
N ALA A 73 2.15 11.34 -16.12
CA ALA A 73 2.97 10.74 -17.18
C ALA A 73 4.08 11.70 -17.67
N GLU A 74 3.80 13.01 -17.69
CA GLU A 74 4.73 14.05 -18.11
C GLU A 74 5.80 14.39 -17.06
N VAL A 75 5.69 13.91 -15.83
CA VAL A 75 6.67 14.18 -14.74
C VAL A 75 8.09 13.87 -15.18
N ARG A 76 8.30 12.75 -15.88
CA ARG A 76 9.62 12.33 -16.33
C ARG A 76 10.19 13.19 -17.47
N ASP A 77 9.34 13.85 -18.24
CA ASP A 77 9.76 14.78 -19.30
C ASP A 77 10.33 16.05 -18.69
N HIS A 78 9.73 16.53 -17.59
CA HIS A 78 10.17 17.73 -16.87
C HIS A 78 11.28 17.44 -15.83
N SER A 79 11.26 16.28 -15.22
CA SER A 79 12.22 15.89 -14.18
C SER A 79 12.50 14.37 -14.23
N PRO A 80 13.45 13.93 -15.08
CA PRO A 80 13.69 12.49 -15.35
C PRO A 80 14.06 11.63 -14.13
N ALA A 81 14.62 12.25 -13.08
CA ALA A 81 15.02 11.57 -11.87
C ALA A 81 13.91 11.49 -10.81
N THR A 82 12.80 12.22 -10.99
CA THR A 82 11.70 12.25 -10.03
C THR A 82 10.88 10.95 -10.07
N ASN A 83 10.71 10.33 -8.93
CA ASN A 83 9.80 9.18 -8.75
C ASN A 83 8.43 9.64 -8.27
N ILE A 84 7.42 8.80 -8.42
CA ILE A 84 6.04 9.09 -8.05
C ILE A 84 5.53 8.02 -7.08
N LEU A 85 5.00 8.45 -5.94
CA LEU A 85 4.22 7.66 -5.02
C LEU A 85 2.76 8.11 -5.07
N ILE A 86 1.88 7.24 -5.48
CA ILE A 86 0.45 7.50 -5.45
C ILE A 86 -0.10 7.21 -4.06
N ILE A 87 -0.89 8.15 -3.51
CA ILE A 87 -1.67 7.93 -2.28
C ILE A 87 -3.09 8.40 -2.54
N SER A 88 -4.00 7.45 -2.79
CA SER A 88 -5.35 7.76 -3.26
C SER A 88 -6.44 7.02 -2.49
N ALA A 89 -7.65 7.57 -2.50
CA ALA A 89 -8.86 6.89 -2.04
C ALA A 89 -9.52 6.06 -3.14
N ASP A 90 -8.98 6.05 -4.35
CA ASP A 90 -9.52 5.32 -5.49
C ASP A 90 -9.60 3.81 -5.19
N ASN A 91 -10.70 3.19 -5.62
CA ASN A 91 -10.98 1.77 -5.47
C ASN A 91 -11.27 1.10 -6.82
N ASP A 92 -11.19 1.85 -7.92
CA ASP A 92 -11.40 1.33 -9.26
C ASP A 92 -10.16 0.57 -9.73
N LYS A 93 -10.27 -0.76 -9.77
CA LYS A 93 -9.15 -1.65 -10.16
C LYS A 93 -8.56 -1.31 -11.54
N PRO A 94 -9.35 -1.10 -12.62
CA PRO A 94 -8.83 -0.67 -13.91
C PRO A 94 -7.97 0.58 -13.83
N ARG A 95 -8.45 1.63 -13.16
CA ARG A 95 -7.72 2.90 -13.01
C ARG A 95 -6.44 2.75 -12.18
N ILE A 96 -6.48 1.98 -11.09
CA ILE A 96 -5.28 1.65 -10.30
C ILE A 96 -4.23 0.96 -11.18
N LEU A 97 -4.65 -0.02 -11.99
CA LEU A 97 -3.74 -0.72 -12.89
C LEU A 97 -3.20 0.16 -14.01
N GLU A 98 -3.93 1.17 -14.43
CA GLU A 98 -3.53 2.13 -15.43
C GLU A 98 -2.46 3.08 -14.89
N VAL A 99 -2.70 3.71 -13.73
CA VAL A 99 -1.74 4.62 -13.11
C VAL A 99 -0.42 3.92 -12.73
N LEU A 100 -0.46 2.65 -12.35
CA LEU A 100 0.73 1.86 -12.03
C LEU A 100 1.65 1.58 -13.25
N LYS A 101 1.16 1.81 -14.48
CA LYS A 101 1.96 1.66 -15.70
C LYS A 101 2.66 2.95 -16.10
N LEU A 102 2.29 4.07 -15.49
CA LEU A 102 2.86 5.37 -15.83
C LEU A 102 4.36 5.42 -15.53
N PRO A 103 5.16 6.09 -16.37
CA PRO A 103 6.57 6.27 -16.15
C PRO A 103 6.84 6.98 -14.83
N GLY A 104 7.75 6.45 -14.02
CA GLY A 104 8.12 7.07 -12.74
C GLY A 104 7.25 6.67 -11.54
N VAL A 105 6.08 6.06 -11.75
CA VAL A 105 5.28 5.55 -10.64
C VAL A 105 5.97 4.33 -10.02
N CYS A 106 6.49 4.52 -8.81
CA CYS A 106 7.20 3.51 -8.05
C CYS A 106 6.36 2.92 -6.91
N GLY A 107 5.24 3.55 -6.54
CA GLY A 107 4.44 3.04 -5.44
C GLY A 107 2.97 3.47 -5.47
N TYR A 108 2.15 2.71 -4.74
CA TYR A 108 0.75 3.03 -4.53
C TYR A 108 0.29 2.64 -3.12
N LEU A 109 -0.25 3.60 -2.40
CA LEU A 109 -0.91 3.43 -1.11
C LEU A 109 -2.35 3.88 -1.18
N THR A 110 -3.18 3.35 -0.28
CA THR A 110 -4.50 3.93 0.00
C THR A 110 -4.41 4.98 1.11
N LYS A 111 -5.29 5.97 1.12
CA LYS A 111 -5.37 6.99 2.20
C LYS A 111 -5.68 6.40 3.59
N SER A 112 -5.97 5.09 3.67
CA SER A 112 -6.17 4.36 4.93
C SER A 112 -4.89 3.72 5.49
N CYS A 113 -3.75 3.84 4.81
CA CYS A 113 -2.47 3.34 5.30
C CYS A 113 -2.01 4.08 6.55
N SER A 114 -1.28 3.39 7.42
CA SER A 114 -0.73 3.97 8.64
C SER A 114 0.39 4.97 8.33
N ARG A 115 0.71 5.84 9.32
CA ARG A 115 1.85 6.76 9.20
C ARG A 115 3.15 6.01 8.90
N GLU A 116 3.38 4.90 9.57
CA GLU A 116 4.57 4.06 9.41
C GLU A 116 4.68 3.52 7.98
N GLU A 117 3.58 3.03 7.41
CA GLU A 117 3.54 2.56 6.01
C GLU A 117 3.82 3.70 5.02
N ILE A 118 3.26 4.89 5.27
CA ILE A 118 3.51 6.08 4.44
C ILE A 118 5.00 6.45 4.46
N LEU A 119 5.62 6.54 5.64
CA LEU A 119 7.04 6.89 5.77
C LEU A 119 7.96 5.83 5.12
N MET A 120 7.64 4.55 5.26
CA MET A 120 8.36 3.47 4.59
C MET A 120 8.25 3.59 3.06
N ALA A 121 7.04 3.83 2.56
CA ALA A 121 6.80 4.01 1.13
C ALA A 121 7.58 5.21 0.56
N VAL A 122 7.56 6.35 1.24
CA VAL A 122 8.31 7.55 0.82
C VAL A 122 9.83 7.26 0.76
N ARG A 123 10.39 6.56 1.76
CA ARG A 123 11.82 6.19 1.77
C ARG A 123 12.19 5.23 0.65
N SER A 124 11.35 4.23 0.37
CA SER A 124 11.60 3.26 -0.68
C SER A 124 11.42 3.88 -2.07
N THR A 125 10.30 4.57 -2.29
CA THR A 125 9.99 5.13 -3.61
C THR A 125 10.89 6.28 -4.01
N SER A 126 11.41 7.07 -3.06
CA SER A 126 12.41 8.11 -3.36
C SER A 126 13.71 7.55 -3.96
N LYS A 127 14.04 6.28 -3.67
CA LYS A 127 15.17 5.55 -4.25
C LYS A 127 14.84 4.81 -5.55
N GLY A 128 13.59 4.93 -6.03
CA GLY A 128 13.10 4.17 -7.18
C GLY A 128 12.71 2.72 -6.87
N GLU A 129 12.70 2.31 -5.60
CA GLU A 129 12.24 1.00 -5.18
C GLU A 129 10.71 0.94 -5.23
N ARG A 130 10.15 -0.21 -5.61
CA ARG A 130 8.69 -0.37 -5.67
C ARG A 130 8.09 -0.62 -4.30
N PHE A 131 7.02 0.11 -3.97
CA PHE A 131 6.28 -0.07 -2.72
C PHE A 131 4.77 -0.03 -2.96
N TYR A 132 4.07 -1.08 -2.55
CA TYR A 132 2.61 -1.19 -2.68
C TYR A 132 2.00 -1.65 -1.36
N CYS A 133 0.90 -1.01 -0.95
CA CYS A 133 0.13 -1.53 0.19
C CYS A 133 -0.55 -2.85 -0.18
N HIS A 134 -0.93 -3.63 0.83
CA HIS A 134 -1.52 -4.96 0.65
C HIS A 134 -2.70 -4.98 -0.32
N LYS A 135 -3.61 -4.00 -0.23
CA LYS A 135 -4.78 -3.90 -1.11
C LYS A 135 -4.40 -3.81 -2.59
N VAL A 136 -3.34 -3.06 -2.89
CA VAL A 136 -2.85 -2.90 -4.27
C VAL A 136 -2.11 -4.16 -4.73
N LEU A 137 -1.38 -4.82 -3.84
CA LEU A 137 -0.75 -6.11 -4.14
C LEU A 137 -1.81 -7.16 -4.50
N ASP A 138 -2.94 -7.22 -3.80
CA ASP A 138 -4.04 -8.14 -4.14
C ASP A 138 -4.55 -7.88 -5.56
N ILE A 139 -4.73 -6.60 -5.94
CA ILE A 139 -5.16 -6.22 -7.31
C ILE A 139 -4.14 -6.66 -8.36
N LEU A 140 -2.84 -6.48 -8.08
CA LEU A 140 -1.76 -6.86 -8.99
C LEU A 140 -1.66 -8.38 -9.14
N MET A 141 -1.83 -9.12 -8.05
CA MET A 141 -1.80 -10.58 -8.06
C MET A 141 -2.98 -11.16 -8.83
N GLU A 142 -4.19 -10.66 -8.63
CA GLU A 142 -5.37 -11.05 -9.41
C GLU A 142 -5.13 -10.90 -10.93
N LYS A 143 -4.41 -9.86 -11.35
CA LYS A 143 -4.08 -9.63 -12.76
C LYS A 143 -2.96 -10.53 -13.28
N SER A 144 -1.93 -10.78 -12.47
CA SER A 144 -0.73 -11.52 -12.90
C SER A 144 -1.00 -13.02 -13.05
N PHE A 145 -1.96 -13.54 -12.30
CA PHE A 145 -2.33 -14.96 -12.35
C PHE A 145 -3.58 -15.22 -13.20
N GLY A 146 -4.12 -14.18 -13.86
CA GLY A 146 -5.42 -14.23 -14.58
C GLY A 146 -6.59 -14.36 -13.59
N PRO A 147 -7.86 -14.29 -14.02
CA PRO A 147 -8.87 -15.04 -13.34
C PRO A 147 -8.36 -16.48 -13.43
N ALA A 148 -7.96 -17.06 -12.31
CA ALA A 148 -7.79 -18.49 -12.26
C ALA A 148 -9.06 -19.04 -12.87
N GLU A 149 -8.96 -19.68 -14.04
CA GLU A 149 -9.92 -20.66 -14.49
C GLU A 149 -9.84 -21.77 -13.43
N ALA A 150 -10.41 -21.47 -12.33
CA ALA A 150 -10.80 -22.38 -11.30
C ALA A 150 -12.13 -21.84 -10.81
N ASP A 151 -13.09 -22.68 -10.75
CA ASP A 151 -14.15 -22.66 -9.75
C ASP A 151 -13.57 -22.37 -8.36
N CYS A 152 -12.99 -21.17 -8.15
CA CYS A 152 -12.61 -20.67 -6.85
C CYS A 152 -13.88 -20.12 -6.25
N ASP A 153 -14.58 -20.99 -5.55
CA ASP A 153 -15.62 -20.65 -4.60
C ASP A 153 -15.16 -19.39 -3.85
N PRO A 154 -15.93 -18.28 -3.89
CA PRO A 154 -15.57 -17.03 -3.20
C PRO A 154 -15.38 -17.21 -1.70
N THR A 155 -15.65 -18.39 -1.16
CA THR A 155 -15.39 -18.81 0.23
C THR A 155 -13.98 -19.34 0.45
N LEU A 156 -13.18 -19.64 -0.61
CA LEU A 156 -11.84 -20.18 -0.45
C LEU A 156 -10.85 -19.13 0.06
N LEU A 157 -10.06 -19.57 1.03
CA LEU A 157 -8.98 -18.77 1.60
C LEU A 157 -7.79 -18.70 0.62
N THR A 158 -7.16 -17.53 0.54
CA THR A 158 -5.86 -17.40 -0.12
C THR A 158 -4.78 -18.15 0.67
N THR A 159 -3.66 -18.48 0.04
CA THR A 159 -2.51 -19.13 0.69
C THR A 159 -2.10 -18.39 1.98
N ARG A 160 -2.10 -17.05 1.96
CA ARG A 160 -1.77 -16.21 3.12
C ARG A 160 -2.83 -16.27 4.20
N GLU A 161 -4.10 -16.27 3.85
CA GLU A 161 -5.21 -16.43 4.80
C GLU A 161 -5.21 -17.82 5.44
N THR A 162 -4.87 -18.86 4.67
CA THR A 162 -4.70 -20.23 5.18
C THR A 162 -3.56 -20.32 6.20
N GLU A 163 -2.42 -19.69 5.92
CA GLU A 163 -1.28 -19.63 6.84
C GLU A 163 -1.64 -18.90 8.14
N ILE A 164 -2.32 -17.76 8.02
CA ILE A 164 -2.78 -16.99 9.18
C ILE A 164 -3.84 -17.75 9.97
N LEU A 165 -4.81 -18.39 9.30
CA LEU A 165 -5.81 -19.24 9.96
C LEU A 165 -5.15 -20.37 10.77
N LYS A 166 -4.14 -21.05 10.22
CA LYS A 166 -3.36 -22.05 10.90
C LYS A 166 -2.70 -21.52 12.19
N LEU A 167 -2.08 -20.34 12.10
CA LEU A 167 -1.42 -19.72 13.25
C LEU A 167 -2.43 -19.25 14.32
N ILE A 168 -3.61 -18.76 13.92
CA ILE A 168 -4.69 -18.41 14.85
C ILE A 168 -5.19 -19.68 15.55
N ALA A 169 -5.44 -20.74 14.80
CA ALA A 169 -5.98 -21.98 15.32
C ALA A 169 -5.00 -22.71 16.25
N THR A 170 -3.68 -22.46 16.11
CA THR A 170 -2.65 -22.90 17.07
C THR A 170 -2.46 -21.97 18.27
N GLY A 171 -3.36 -20.99 18.48
CA GLY A 171 -3.38 -20.12 19.65
C GLY A 171 -2.40 -18.95 19.62
N LYS A 172 -1.78 -18.62 18.49
CA LYS A 172 -0.87 -17.47 18.40
C LYS A 172 -1.64 -16.16 18.45
N SER A 173 -1.13 -15.20 19.22
CA SER A 173 -1.66 -13.84 19.27
C SER A 173 -1.37 -13.09 17.97
N THR A 174 -2.15 -12.01 17.68
CA THR A 174 -1.92 -11.13 16.52
C THR A 174 -0.48 -10.62 16.44
N GLN A 175 0.12 -10.27 17.58
CA GLN A 175 1.52 -9.81 17.63
C GLN A 175 2.52 -10.92 17.30
N GLN A 176 2.29 -12.15 17.79
CA GLN A 176 3.13 -13.30 17.48
C GLN A 176 3.04 -13.68 16.00
N ILE A 177 1.85 -13.63 15.43
CA ILE A 177 1.62 -13.89 14.00
C ILE A 177 2.32 -12.82 13.16
N ALA A 178 2.17 -11.53 13.51
CA ALA A 178 2.81 -10.42 12.82
C ALA A 178 4.33 -10.57 12.80
N ARG A 179 4.96 -10.94 13.93
CA ARG A 179 6.40 -11.22 14.01
C ARG A 179 6.81 -12.42 13.17
N ALA A 180 6.06 -13.53 13.26
CA ALA A 180 6.39 -14.76 12.53
C ALA A 180 6.31 -14.58 11.00
N LEU A 181 5.43 -13.67 10.55
CA LEU A 181 5.16 -13.45 9.14
C LEU A 181 5.82 -12.16 8.60
N HIS A 182 6.60 -11.45 9.43
CA HIS A 182 7.29 -10.20 9.11
C HIS A 182 6.38 -9.09 8.55
N VAL A 183 5.19 -8.94 9.15
CA VAL A 183 4.19 -7.93 8.77
C VAL A 183 3.70 -7.15 9.99
N SER A 184 2.96 -6.05 9.75
CA SER A 184 2.38 -5.28 10.85
C SER A 184 1.22 -6.02 11.54
N PRO A 185 0.97 -5.78 12.85
CA PRO A 185 -0.24 -6.29 13.51
C PRO A 185 -1.54 -5.84 12.82
N HIS A 186 -1.53 -4.65 12.21
CA HIS A 186 -2.65 -4.13 11.44
C HIS A 186 -2.94 -4.97 10.20
N THR A 187 -1.90 -5.41 9.49
CA THR A 187 -2.00 -6.34 8.36
C THR A 187 -2.67 -7.65 8.77
N ILE A 188 -2.29 -8.19 9.94
CA ILE A 188 -2.94 -9.41 10.47
C ILE A 188 -4.41 -9.16 10.81
N HIS A 189 -4.77 -7.99 11.35
CA HIS A 189 -6.18 -7.64 11.60
C HIS A 189 -7.00 -7.59 10.29
N SER A 190 -6.45 -7.06 9.22
CA SER A 190 -7.11 -7.02 7.91
C SER A 190 -7.35 -8.43 7.36
N HIS A 191 -6.36 -9.31 7.41
CA HIS A 191 -6.52 -10.72 7.04
C HIS A 191 -7.55 -11.44 7.90
N ARG A 192 -7.54 -11.22 9.24
CA ARG A 192 -8.56 -11.81 10.13
C ARG A 192 -9.97 -11.39 9.74
N LYS A 193 -10.21 -10.11 9.40
CA LYS A 193 -11.51 -9.64 8.90
C LYS A 193 -11.93 -10.36 7.61
N SER A 194 -11.00 -10.55 6.69
CA SER A 194 -11.25 -11.27 5.44
C SER A 194 -11.61 -12.73 5.69
N ILE A 195 -10.84 -13.44 6.53
CA ILE A 195 -11.09 -14.83 6.93
C ILE A 195 -12.48 -14.96 7.59
N ILE A 196 -12.80 -14.09 8.54
CA ILE A 196 -14.11 -14.06 9.21
C ILE A 196 -15.25 -13.94 8.20
N ARG A 197 -15.11 -13.04 7.23
CA ARG A 197 -16.11 -12.83 6.18
C ARG A 197 -16.25 -14.06 5.26
N LYS A 198 -15.13 -14.61 4.81
CA LYS A 198 -15.10 -15.75 3.88
C LYS A 198 -15.66 -17.03 4.49
N LEU A 199 -15.30 -17.30 5.74
CA LEU A 199 -15.70 -18.51 6.45
C LEU A 199 -16.91 -18.32 7.37
N ASN A 200 -17.54 -17.11 7.37
CA ASN A 200 -18.70 -16.75 8.20
C ASN A 200 -18.48 -17.07 9.70
N ILE A 201 -17.25 -16.78 10.21
CA ILE A 201 -16.84 -17.05 11.59
C ILE A 201 -17.56 -16.09 12.55
N LYS A 202 -18.25 -16.61 13.56
CA LYS A 202 -19.00 -15.83 14.55
C LYS A 202 -18.35 -15.82 15.95
N SER A 203 -17.41 -16.74 16.20
CA SER A 203 -16.75 -16.84 17.49
C SER A 203 -15.26 -17.24 17.35
N PRO A 204 -14.42 -16.93 18.33
CA PRO A 204 -13.00 -17.35 18.30
C PRO A 204 -12.78 -18.84 18.16
N THR A 205 -13.67 -19.67 18.72
CA THR A 205 -13.58 -21.13 18.66
C THR A 205 -13.79 -21.64 17.23
N GLU A 206 -14.57 -20.93 16.42
CA GLU A 206 -14.84 -21.32 15.03
C GLU A 206 -13.61 -21.26 14.13
N PHE A 207 -12.60 -20.46 14.46
CA PHE A 207 -11.33 -20.50 13.73
C PHE A 207 -10.67 -21.88 13.77
N VAL A 208 -10.72 -22.53 14.94
CA VAL A 208 -10.15 -23.88 15.13
C VAL A 208 -10.99 -24.91 14.37
N ILE A 209 -12.32 -24.83 14.50
CA ILE A 209 -13.25 -25.73 13.80
C ILE A 209 -13.05 -25.62 12.29
N GLN A 210 -13.03 -24.41 11.75
CA GLN A 210 -12.83 -24.18 10.31
C GLN A 210 -11.47 -24.68 9.82
N ALA A 211 -10.40 -24.46 10.60
CA ALA A 211 -9.07 -24.96 10.27
C ALA A 211 -9.00 -26.49 10.21
N MET A 212 -9.76 -27.18 11.08
CA MET A 212 -9.90 -28.65 11.05
C MET A 212 -10.74 -29.12 9.87
N THR A 213 -11.88 -28.48 9.63
CA THR A 213 -12.80 -28.81 8.51
C THR A 213 -12.11 -28.67 7.15
N LEU A 214 -11.25 -27.66 7.00
CA LEU A 214 -10.47 -27.41 5.78
C LEU A 214 -9.20 -28.25 5.69
N GLY A 215 -8.93 -29.15 6.66
CA GLY A 215 -7.74 -30.00 6.67
C GLY A 215 -6.43 -29.24 6.92
N ILE A 216 -6.49 -27.97 7.35
CA ILE A 216 -5.34 -27.13 7.67
C ILE A 216 -4.68 -27.56 8.98
N LEU A 217 -5.47 -28.08 9.91
CA LEU A 217 -5.04 -28.69 11.16
C LEU A 217 -5.52 -30.14 11.23
N SER A 218 -4.59 -31.05 11.46
CA SER A 218 -4.94 -32.42 11.82
C SER A 218 -5.19 -32.51 13.33
N PRO A 219 -6.23 -33.20 13.78
CA PRO A 219 -6.38 -33.50 15.19
C PRO A 219 -5.25 -34.44 15.60
N GLU A 220 -4.18 -33.94 16.22
CA GLU A 220 -3.24 -34.79 16.93
C GLU A 220 -3.96 -35.34 18.18
N ILE A 221 -4.54 -36.50 18.05
CA ILE A 221 -4.97 -37.30 19.22
C ILE A 221 -3.69 -37.83 19.87
N LYS A 222 -3.14 -37.08 20.82
CA LYS A 222 -2.22 -37.69 21.80
C LYS A 222 -3.03 -38.60 22.67
N ILE A 223 -3.09 -39.89 22.29
CA ILE A 223 -3.46 -40.97 23.21
C ILE A 223 -2.25 -41.14 24.11
N GLY A 224 -2.32 -40.61 25.30
CA GLY A 224 -1.39 -40.83 26.41
C GLY A 224 -2.14 -41.39 27.59
#